data_4645bb4836ec110c3dd8348c63c0223f
#
_entry.id   4645bb4836ec110c3dd8348c63c0223f
#
_cell.length_a   1.000
_cell.length_b   1.000
_cell.length_c   1.000
_cell.angle_alpha   90.00
_cell.angle_beta   90.00
_cell.angle_gamma   90.00
#
_symmetry.space_group_name_H-M   'P 1'
#
loop_
_entity.id
_entity.type
_entity.pdbx_description
1 polymer ?
#
loop_
_entity_poly.entity_id
_entity_poly.type
_entity_poly.pdbx_seq_one_letter_code
_entity_poly.pdbx_strand_id
1 'polypeptide(L)'
;ALSTKKGLDFKNKEFVNTLNKYGSFNYTSELMEYGYGTDTFGTYTSIELERDGGWRDHSDGEISRFYTNYGFEKDSYDINFSFLGGNTDLNGNGVTPIELLQKNREAVFTWPDKTSNKMSLFYGNSNFYTVNDGIISTNFYHKRLYRTTYNADEVDAEECAENSAADATELKADYGFDDAPLCGEDNSAGDYGIILDQFGNAIESNDNIRKYGLLNKTFTTTTTMGGAMQYDNFFNIYDKTHKLTFGTSYDQAKTFFRSQGFLGTLTNERTVTPLFNSDGVPIELVAEQEHDGNGNDP
;
A
#
# COMPACT_ATOMS: atom_id res chain seq x y z
N ALA A 1 2.99 -24.14 1.89
CA ALA A 1 2.35 -23.59 0.67
C ALA A 1 0.88 -23.29 0.99
N LEU A 2 0.40 -22.12 0.65
CA LEU A 2 -1.03 -21.81 0.72
C LEU A 2 -1.68 -22.33 -0.57
N SER A 3 -2.67 -23.20 -0.43
CA SER A 3 -3.48 -23.66 -1.55
C SER A 3 -4.87 -23.02 -1.47
N THR A 4 -5.29 -22.38 -2.55
CA THR A 4 -6.66 -21.86 -2.67
C THR A 4 -7.58 -22.99 -3.13
N LYS A 5 -8.85 -22.97 -2.67
CA LYS A 5 -9.88 -23.86 -3.22
C LYS A 5 -10.07 -23.57 -4.71
N LYS A 6 -10.25 -24.62 -5.50
CA LYS A 6 -10.50 -24.54 -6.95
C LYS A 6 -11.90 -25.06 -7.28
N GLY A 7 -12.43 -24.63 -8.41
CA GLY A 7 -13.73 -25.12 -8.88
C GLY A 7 -13.76 -26.64 -9.03
N LEU A 8 -12.69 -27.23 -9.56
CA LEU A 8 -12.61 -28.69 -9.76
C LEU A 8 -12.54 -29.52 -8.46
N ASP A 9 -12.30 -28.88 -7.29
CA ASP A 9 -12.40 -29.58 -5.99
C ASP A 9 -13.85 -29.95 -5.63
N PHE A 10 -14.80 -29.41 -6.37
CA PHE A 10 -16.25 -29.61 -6.18
C PHE A 10 -16.90 -30.45 -7.28
N LYS A 11 -16.14 -31.32 -7.96
CA LYS A 11 -16.68 -32.24 -8.98
C LYS A 11 -17.92 -33.00 -8.45
N ASN A 12 -19.02 -32.94 -9.22
CA ASN A 12 -20.31 -33.57 -8.90
C ASN A 12 -20.87 -33.22 -7.52
N LYS A 13 -20.56 -32.03 -7.04
CA LYS A 13 -21.02 -31.52 -5.74
C LYS A 13 -21.47 -30.08 -5.85
N GLU A 14 -22.36 -29.72 -4.95
CA GLU A 14 -22.64 -28.34 -4.60
C GLU A 14 -22.15 -28.07 -3.18
N PHE A 15 -21.57 -26.91 -2.95
CA PHE A 15 -21.04 -26.49 -1.67
C PHE A 15 -21.46 -25.06 -1.40
N VAL A 16 -22.02 -24.85 -0.23
CA VAL A 16 -22.34 -23.52 0.30
C VAL A 16 -21.82 -23.46 1.73
N ASN A 17 -21.12 -22.40 2.06
CA ASN A 17 -20.68 -22.13 3.40
C ASN A 17 -20.85 -20.66 3.73
N THR A 18 -21.31 -20.37 4.95
CA THR A 18 -21.36 -19.03 5.50
C THR A 18 -20.73 -19.04 6.89
N LEU A 19 -19.90 -18.07 7.18
CA LEU A 19 -19.26 -17.91 8.46
C LEU A 19 -19.34 -16.45 8.89
N ASN A 20 -20.00 -16.24 10.03
CA ASN A 20 -20.10 -14.91 10.64
C ASN A 20 -19.31 -14.92 11.96
N LYS A 21 -18.49 -13.91 12.17
CA LYS A 21 -17.72 -13.71 13.39
C LYS A 21 -18.06 -12.34 13.97
N TYR A 22 -18.15 -12.28 15.27
CA TYR A 22 -18.35 -11.05 16.02
C TYR A 22 -17.34 -11.01 17.16
N GLY A 23 -16.81 -9.83 17.46
CA GLY A 23 -15.80 -9.63 18.50
C GLY A 23 -15.96 -8.31 19.23
N SER A 24 -15.03 -8.05 20.14
CA SER A 24 -14.91 -6.77 20.83
C SER A 24 -14.61 -5.64 19.82
N PHE A 25 -14.83 -4.40 20.22
CA PHE A 25 -14.52 -3.21 19.42
C PHE A 25 -15.26 -3.17 18.07
N ASN A 26 -16.51 -3.64 18.03
CA ASN A 26 -17.35 -3.72 16.84
C ASN A 26 -16.72 -4.57 15.70
N TYR A 27 -15.88 -5.53 16.05
CA TYR A 27 -15.35 -6.46 15.06
C TYR A 27 -16.46 -7.31 14.47
N THR A 28 -16.53 -7.35 13.14
CA THR A 28 -17.41 -8.22 12.37
C THR A 28 -16.65 -8.81 11.18
N SER A 29 -16.90 -10.08 10.89
CA SER A 29 -16.39 -10.74 9.69
C SER A 29 -17.45 -11.65 9.11
N GLU A 30 -17.74 -11.49 7.83
CA GLU A 30 -18.73 -12.26 7.08
C GLU A 30 -18.02 -12.92 5.89
N LEU A 31 -18.10 -14.25 5.82
CA LEU A 31 -17.57 -15.04 4.70
C LEU A 31 -18.73 -15.82 4.09
N MET A 32 -18.86 -15.70 2.77
CA MET A 32 -19.73 -16.54 1.95
C MET A 32 -18.89 -17.28 0.92
N GLU A 33 -19.12 -18.58 0.81
CA GLU A 33 -18.45 -19.44 -0.16
C GLU A 33 -19.48 -20.26 -0.94
N TYR A 34 -19.26 -20.37 -2.24
CA TYR A 34 -20.05 -21.22 -3.12
C TYR A 34 -19.11 -22.03 -4.02
N GLY A 35 -19.37 -23.31 -4.13
CA GLY A 35 -18.68 -24.22 -5.03
C GLY A 35 -19.68 -25.10 -5.78
N TYR A 36 -19.44 -25.32 -7.07
CA TYR A 36 -20.23 -26.22 -7.89
C TYR A 36 -19.38 -26.86 -8.95
N GLY A 37 -19.62 -28.11 -9.27
CA GLY A 37 -18.93 -28.79 -10.37
C GLY A 37 -19.67 -29.97 -10.95
N THR A 38 -19.35 -30.22 -12.20
CA THR A 38 -19.67 -31.42 -12.96
C THR A 38 -18.39 -32.25 -13.15
N ASP A 39 -18.42 -33.31 -13.96
CA ASP A 39 -17.25 -34.13 -14.30
C ASP A 39 -16.14 -33.31 -15.00
N THR A 40 -16.52 -32.32 -15.82
CA THR A 40 -15.61 -31.60 -16.72
C THR A 40 -15.47 -30.11 -16.42
N PHE A 41 -16.28 -29.58 -15.52
CA PHE A 41 -16.30 -28.16 -15.16
C PHE A 41 -16.48 -27.99 -13.68
N GLY A 42 -15.86 -26.98 -13.10
CA GLY A 42 -16.08 -26.59 -11.72
C GLY A 42 -15.88 -25.09 -11.51
N THR A 43 -16.63 -24.54 -10.59
CA THR A 43 -16.48 -23.15 -10.13
C THR A 43 -16.44 -23.08 -8.62
N TYR A 44 -15.67 -22.13 -8.12
CA TYR A 44 -15.66 -21.77 -6.70
C TYR A 44 -15.60 -20.25 -6.59
N THR A 45 -16.39 -19.69 -5.69
CA THR A 45 -16.41 -18.25 -5.40
C THR A 45 -16.46 -18.03 -3.90
N SER A 46 -15.71 -17.04 -3.41
CA SER A 46 -15.79 -16.56 -2.04
C SER A 46 -15.83 -15.04 -1.98
N ILE A 47 -16.61 -14.54 -1.03
CA ILE A 47 -16.70 -13.12 -0.68
C ILE A 47 -16.47 -13.03 0.82
N GLU A 48 -15.56 -12.15 1.22
CA GLU A 48 -15.28 -11.87 2.63
C GLU A 48 -15.32 -10.37 2.88
N LEU A 49 -16.08 -9.99 3.91
CA LEU A 49 -16.17 -8.61 4.40
C LEU A 49 -15.77 -8.63 5.87
N GLU A 50 -14.86 -7.75 6.25
CA GLU A 50 -14.35 -7.64 7.60
C GLU A 50 -14.28 -6.16 8.00
N ARG A 51 -14.75 -5.88 9.21
CA ARG A 51 -14.68 -4.57 9.85
C ARG A 51 -14.19 -4.72 11.27
N ASP A 52 -13.30 -3.85 11.66
CA ASP A 52 -12.80 -3.73 13.03
C ASP A 52 -12.92 -2.27 13.44
N GLY A 53 -13.63 -1.97 14.53
CA GLY A 53 -13.71 -0.62 15.06
C GLY A 53 -12.42 -0.17 15.76
N GLY A 54 -11.49 -1.11 16.00
CA GLY A 54 -10.25 -0.86 16.70
C GLY A 54 -10.42 -0.64 18.21
N TRP A 55 -9.38 -0.92 18.97
CA TRP A 55 -9.39 -0.69 20.42
C TRP A 55 -8.78 0.66 20.83
N ARG A 56 -8.08 1.32 19.90
CA ARG A 56 -7.49 2.65 20.08
C ARG A 56 -8.32 3.70 19.35
N ASP A 57 -8.14 4.97 19.74
CA ASP A 57 -8.66 6.10 18.99
C ASP A 57 -8.17 6.02 17.53
N HIS A 58 -9.05 6.26 16.56
CA HIS A 58 -8.72 6.25 15.14
C HIS A 58 -7.98 5.00 14.64
N SER A 59 -8.39 3.80 15.08
CA SER A 59 -7.75 2.53 14.69
C SER A 59 -8.68 1.57 13.96
N ASP A 60 -9.79 2.08 13.41
CA ASP A 60 -10.74 1.30 12.63
C ASP A 60 -10.14 0.80 11.32
N GLY A 61 -10.68 -0.31 10.83
CA GLY A 61 -10.25 -0.91 9.57
C GLY A 61 -11.38 -1.66 8.87
N GLU A 62 -11.31 -1.64 7.54
CA GLU A 62 -12.22 -2.39 6.69
C GLU A 62 -11.46 -3.20 5.64
N ILE A 63 -11.88 -4.43 5.42
CA ILE A 63 -11.32 -5.33 4.41
C ILE A 63 -12.45 -5.97 3.63
N SER A 64 -12.35 -5.93 2.30
CA SER A 64 -13.22 -6.70 1.43
C SER A 64 -12.40 -7.54 0.47
N ARG A 65 -12.76 -8.81 0.31
CA ARG A 65 -12.08 -9.75 -0.58
C ARG A 65 -13.09 -10.50 -1.43
N PHE A 66 -12.75 -10.68 -2.66
CA PHE A 66 -13.48 -11.49 -3.62
C PHE A 66 -12.52 -12.44 -4.31
N TYR A 67 -12.89 -13.70 -4.41
CA TYR A 67 -12.14 -14.69 -5.16
C TYR A 67 -13.10 -15.57 -5.95
N THR A 68 -12.75 -15.87 -7.19
CA THR A 68 -13.44 -16.88 -7.98
C THR A 68 -12.46 -17.69 -8.80
N ASN A 69 -12.77 -18.97 -9.00
CA ASN A 69 -12.03 -19.89 -9.86
C ASN A 69 -13.00 -20.65 -10.75
N TYR A 70 -12.62 -20.82 -12.00
CA TYR A 70 -13.27 -21.66 -12.99
C TYR A 70 -12.28 -22.70 -13.49
N GLY A 71 -12.63 -23.97 -13.38
CA GLY A 71 -11.83 -25.09 -13.81
C GLY A 71 -12.54 -25.89 -14.89
N PHE A 72 -11.76 -26.31 -15.89
CA PHE A 72 -12.19 -27.18 -16.98
C PHE A 72 -11.20 -28.34 -17.08
N GLU A 73 -11.70 -29.56 -17.18
CA GLU A 73 -10.86 -30.75 -17.27
C GLU A 73 -11.45 -31.74 -18.26
N LYS A 74 -10.58 -32.30 -19.10
CA LYS A 74 -10.81 -33.42 -19.97
C LYS A 74 -9.55 -34.28 -20.07
N ASP A 75 -9.65 -35.46 -20.68
CA ASP A 75 -8.51 -36.37 -20.81
C ASP A 75 -7.26 -35.73 -21.43
N SER A 76 -7.45 -34.74 -22.31
CA SER A 76 -6.37 -34.07 -23.04
C SER A 76 -5.93 -32.74 -22.44
N TYR A 77 -6.64 -32.20 -21.45
CA TYR A 77 -6.26 -30.93 -20.81
C TYR A 77 -6.91 -30.70 -19.45
N ASP A 78 -6.26 -29.90 -18.63
CA ASP A 78 -6.86 -29.18 -17.52
C ASP A 78 -6.55 -27.67 -17.65
N ILE A 79 -7.52 -26.83 -17.36
CA ILE A 79 -7.40 -25.36 -17.45
C ILE A 79 -8.08 -24.74 -16.24
N ASN A 80 -7.41 -23.81 -15.60
CA ASN A 80 -7.96 -23.05 -14.48
C ASN A 80 -7.78 -21.55 -14.72
N PHE A 81 -8.85 -20.79 -14.46
CA PHE A 81 -8.82 -19.33 -14.42
C PHE A 81 -9.27 -18.86 -13.05
N SER A 82 -8.56 -17.90 -12.52
CA SER A 82 -8.89 -17.30 -11.22
C SER A 82 -8.86 -15.79 -11.30
N PHE A 83 -9.77 -15.18 -10.58
CA PHE A 83 -9.76 -13.77 -10.30
C PHE A 83 -9.79 -13.54 -8.79
N LEU A 84 -8.94 -12.65 -8.32
CA LEU A 84 -8.90 -12.19 -6.95
C LEU A 84 -8.96 -10.67 -6.95
N GLY A 85 -9.90 -10.11 -6.21
CA GLY A 85 -10.02 -8.69 -5.95
C GLY A 85 -10.05 -8.42 -4.46
N GLY A 86 -9.55 -7.26 -4.03
CA GLY A 86 -9.61 -6.87 -2.63
C GLY A 86 -9.38 -5.39 -2.45
N ASN A 87 -10.07 -4.85 -1.44
CA ASN A 87 -9.86 -3.51 -0.94
C ASN A 87 -9.54 -3.60 0.55
N THR A 88 -8.64 -2.76 1.02
CA THR A 88 -8.37 -2.55 2.44
C THR A 88 -8.30 -1.07 2.72
N ASP A 89 -9.00 -0.63 3.75
CA ASP A 89 -8.90 0.70 4.34
C ASP A 89 -8.54 0.50 5.80
N LEU A 90 -7.32 0.88 6.18
CA LEU A 90 -6.76 0.64 7.50
C LEU A 90 -6.25 1.96 8.07
N ASN A 91 -6.66 2.27 9.30
CA ASN A 91 -6.05 3.31 10.09
C ASN A 91 -4.93 2.69 10.92
N GLY A 92 -3.70 3.20 10.71
CA GLY A 92 -2.51 2.81 11.43
C GLY A 92 -2.40 3.54 12.77
N ASN A 93 -1.47 3.08 13.58
CA ASN A 93 -1.12 3.79 14.81
C ASN A 93 0.39 3.76 14.96
N GLY A 94 1.01 4.91 14.83
CA GLY A 94 2.43 5.09 15.06
C GLY A 94 2.84 4.87 16.53
N VAL A 95 4.12 5.04 16.79
CA VAL A 95 4.68 5.03 18.16
C VAL A 95 4.03 6.16 18.97
N THR A 96 3.61 5.86 20.18
CA THR A 96 2.95 6.83 21.07
C THR A 96 3.79 6.99 22.35
N PRO A 97 4.12 8.21 22.77
CA PRO A 97 4.87 8.47 24.00
C PRO A 97 4.19 7.86 25.23
N ILE A 98 4.99 7.32 26.14
CA ILE A 98 4.48 6.63 27.34
C ILE A 98 3.68 7.58 28.24
N GLU A 99 4.02 8.84 28.30
CA GLU A 99 3.33 9.88 29.08
C GLU A 99 1.90 10.11 28.57
N LEU A 100 1.69 9.99 27.25
CA LEU A 100 0.36 10.09 26.66
C LEU A 100 -0.44 8.81 26.96
N LEU A 101 0.16 7.63 26.82
CA LEU A 101 -0.48 6.34 27.12
C LEU A 101 -0.83 6.17 28.60
N GLN A 102 -0.08 6.80 29.52
CA GLN A 102 -0.40 6.83 30.96
C GLN A 102 -1.67 7.63 31.24
N LYS A 103 -1.97 8.64 30.42
CA LYS A 103 -3.18 9.47 30.55
C LYS A 103 -4.37 8.84 29.83
N ASN A 104 -4.14 8.32 28.66
CA ASN A 104 -5.16 7.64 27.85
C ASN A 104 -4.50 6.48 27.07
N ARG A 105 -4.82 5.23 27.43
CA ARG A 105 -4.28 4.03 26.75
C ARG A 105 -4.73 3.89 25.30
N GLU A 106 -5.86 4.48 24.96
CA GLU A 106 -6.43 4.42 23.61
C GLU A 106 -5.86 5.51 22.69
N ALA A 107 -5.13 6.51 23.25
CA ALA A 107 -4.61 7.64 22.49
C ALA A 107 -3.64 7.22 21.39
N VAL A 108 -3.70 7.94 20.27
CA VAL A 108 -2.72 7.92 19.20
C VAL A 108 -1.82 9.15 19.28
N PHE A 109 -0.62 9.07 18.72
CA PHE A 109 0.32 10.21 18.77
C PHE A 109 -0.06 11.28 17.76
N THR A 110 -0.32 10.88 16.53
CA THR A 110 -0.76 11.76 15.43
C THR A 110 -1.88 11.10 14.64
N TRP A 111 -2.71 11.90 14.01
CA TRP A 111 -3.79 11.48 13.12
C TRP A 111 -3.99 12.52 12.01
N PRO A 112 -4.36 12.13 10.78
CA PRO A 112 -4.70 10.79 10.28
C PRO A 112 -3.48 9.89 10.02
N ASP A 113 -3.71 8.58 10.02
CA ASP A 113 -2.73 7.58 9.60
C ASP A 113 -3.45 6.47 8.82
N LYS A 114 -3.80 6.77 7.57
CA LYS A 114 -4.64 5.92 6.74
C LYS A 114 -3.87 5.30 5.57
N THR A 115 -4.00 3.98 5.42
CA THR A 115 -3.53 3.25 4.24
C THR A 115 -4.71 2.57 3.54
N SER A 116 -4.91 2.89 2.26
CA SER A 116 -5.92 2.27 1.41
C SER A 116 -5.24 1.49 0.30
N ASN A 117 -5.64 0.23 0.10
CA ASN A 117 -5.17 -0.60 -1.01
C ASN A 117 -6.35 -1.11 -1.82
N LYS A 118 -6.19 -1.14 -3.14
CA LYS A 118 -7.09 -1.81 -4.07
C LYS A 118 -6.27 -2.71 -4.97
N MET A 119 -6.60 -4.00 -4.97
CA MET A 119 -5.87 -4.99 -5.76
C MET A 119 -6.82 -5.79 -6.65
N SER A 120 -6.37 -6.07 -7.85
CA SER A 120 -6.94 -7.10 -8.72
C SER A 120 -5.84 -8.00 -9.24
N LEU A 121 -6.09 -9.30 -9.26
CA LEU A 121 -5.21 -10.32 -9.82
C LEU A 121 -6.06 -11.26 -10.65
N PHE A 122 -5.71 -11.36 -11.91
CA PHE A 122 -6.20 -12.40 -12.81
C PHE A 122 -5.06 -13.35 -13.11
N TYR A 123 -5.28 -14.65 -12.97
CA TYR A 123 -4.30 -15.65 -13.33
C TYR A 123 -4.95 -16.89 -13.91
N GLY A 124 -4.23 -17.55 -14.81
CA GLY A 124 -4.62 -18.81 -15.38
C GLY A 124 -3.46 -19.78 -15.43
N ASN A 125 -3.78 -21.05 -15.36
CA ASN A 125 -2.85 -22.12 -15.59
C ASN A 125 -3.52 -23.26 -16.36
N SER A 126 -2.74 -23.93 -17.18
CA SER A 126 -3.23 -25.09 -17.92
C SER A 126 -2.16 -26.13 -18.10
N ASN A 127 -2.60 -27.37 -18.22
CA ASN A 127 -1.81 -28.51 -18.73
C ASN A 127 -2.51 -29.09 -19.94
N PHE A 128 -1.76 -29.35 -20.99
CA PHE A 128 -2.21 -30.06 -22.19
C PHE A 128 -1.39 -31.36 -22.30
N TYR A 129 -2.08 -32.47 -22.36
CA TYR A 129 -1.49 -33.79 -22.45
C TYR A 129 -1.39 -34.22 -23.91
N THR A 130 -0.17 -34.52 -24.36
CA THR A 130 0.08 -34.92 -25.75
C THR A 130 -0.01 -36.41 -25.93
N VAL A 131 -0.16 -36.91 -27.18
CA VAL A 131 -0.32 -38.32 -27.52
C VAL A 131 0.91 -39.17 -27.15
N ASN A 132 2.06 -38.51 -26.98
CA ASN A 132 3.35 -39.19 -26.67
C ASN A 132 3.80 -38.97 -25.22
N ASP A 133 2.89 -38.97 -24.28
CA ASP A 133 3.14 -38.75 -22.84
C ASP A 133 3.84 -37.43 -22.50
N GLY A 134 3.82 -36.47 -23.41
CA GLY A 134 4.30 -35.12 -23.16
C GLY A 134 3.25 -34.24 -22.48
N ILE A 135 3.71 -33.32 -21.69
CA ILE A 135 2.87 -32.35 -20.99
C ILE A 135 3.33 -30.93 -21.34
N ILE A 136 2.42 -30.10 -21.86
CA ILE A 136 2.63 -28.67 -22.03
C ILE A 136 1.94 -27.96 -20.87
N SER A 137 2.70 -27.40 -19.95
CA SER A 137 2.20 -26.60 -18.83
C SER A 137 2.34 -25.12 -19.14
N THR A 138 1.27 -24.34 -18.93
CA THR A 138 1.31 -22.89 -19.08
C THR A 138 0.77 -22.20 -17.84
N ASN A 139 1.26 -21.01 -17.57
CA ASN A 139 0.64 -20.10 -16.64
C ASN A 139 0.75 -18.67 -17.17
N PHE A 140 -0.17 -17.83 -16.74
CA PHE A 140 -0.09 -16.39 -16.96
C PHE A 140 -0.78 -15.67 -15.82
N TYR A 141 -0.38 -14.42 -15.57
CA TYR A 141 -1.01 -13.57 -14.58
C TYR A 141 -0.95 -12.10 -14.98
N HIS A 142 -1.94 -11.35 -14.49
CA HIS A 142 -1.97 -9.89 -14.53
C HIS A 142 -2.45 -9.39 -13.17
N LYS A 143 -1.61 -8.59 -12.51
CA LYS A 143 -1.89 -7.98 -11.21
C LYS A 143 -1.84 -6.48 -11.31
N ARG A 144 -2.80 -5.81 -10.69
CA ARG A 144 -2.80 -4.36 -10.52
C ARG A 144 -3.03 -4.02 -9.05
N LEU A 145 -2.18 -3.16 -8.52
CA LEU A 145 -2.25 -2.68 -7.15
C LEU A 145 -2.26 -1.15 -7.17
N TYR A 146 -3.22 -0.58 -6.48
CA TYR A 146 -3.26 0.83 -6.12
C TYR A 146 -3.13 0.95 -4.62
N ARG A 147 -2.21 1.79 -4.16
CA ARG A 147 -2.05 2.12 -2.76
C ARG A 147 -2.06 3.64 -2.62
N THR A 148 -2.81 4.13 -1.64
CA THR A 148 -2.70 5.50 -1.15
C THR A 148 -2.42 5.46 0.34
N THR A 149 -1.51 6.33 0.80
CA THR A 149 -1.32 6.59 2.23
C THR A 149 -1.58 8.05 2.51
N TYR A 150 -2.07 8.33 3.70
CA TYR A 150 -2.27 9.68 4.20
C TYR A 150 -1.94 9.65 5.69
N ASN A 151 -0.71 10.05 6.01
CA ASN A 151 -0.12 9.89 7.32
C ASN A 151 0.28 11.24 7.89
N ALA A 152 -0.10 11.48 9.14
CA ALA A 152 0.28 12.65 9.91
C ALA A 152 1.49 12.33 10.79
N ASP A 153 2.44 13.24 10.79
CA ASP A 153 3.61 13.19 11.66
C ASP A 153 3.82 14.54 12.35
N GLU A 154 4.57 14.56 13.42
CA GLU A 154 5.13 15.78 13.99
C GLU A 154 6.36 16.15 13.13
N VAL A 155 6.53 17.42 12.82
CA VAL A 155 7.73 17.92 12.16
C VAL A 155 8.43 18.90 13.10
N ASP A 156 9.72 18.71 13.26
CA ASP A 156 10.56 19.62 14.02
C ASP A 156 10.90 20.82 13.12
N ALA A 157 10.03 21.80 13.18
CA ALA A 157 10.18 23.07 12.48
C ALA A 157 10.06 24.20 13.49
N GLU A 158 11.02 25.09 13.46
CA GLU A 158 11.17 26.19 14.41
C GLU A 158 11.41 27.52 13.67
N GLU A 159 11.20 28.60 14.35
CA GLU A 159 11.61 29.92 13.85
C GLU A 159 13.13 29.94 13.64
N CYS A 160 13.60 30.34 12.47
CA CYS A 160 15.03 30.37 12.12
C CYS A 160 15.92 31.20 13.07
N ALA A 161 15.33 31.97 13.93
CA ALA A 161 15.97 32.99 14.75
C ALA A 161 16.45 32.54 16.14
N GLU A 162 16.16 31.35 16.60
CA GLU A 162 16.48 30.96 17.99
C GLU A 162 17.98 30.97 18.35
N ASN A 163 18.87 30.98 17.37
CA ASN A 163 20.32 30.90 17.59
C ASN A 163 21.10 32.22 17.52
N SER A 164 20.54 33.31 16.96
CA SER A 164 21.13 34.64 17.08
C SER A 164 20.15 35.78 16.76
N ALA A 165 19.98 36.72 17.70
CA ALA A 165 19.06 37.85 17.58
C ALA A 165 19.41 38.83 16.41
N ALA A 166 20.63 38.79 15.88
CA ALA A 166 21.05 39.62 14.75
C ALA A 166 20.54 39.02 13.43
N ASP A 167 20.61 37.71 13.29
CA ASP A 167 20.22 37.01 12.06
C ASP A 167 18.71 37.02 11.87
N ALA A 168 17.92 37.01 12.95
CA ALA A 168 16.48 37.10 12.93
C ALA A 168 15.95 38.38 12.26
N THR A 169 16.55 39.53 12.64
CA THR A 169 16.14 40.83 12.12
C THR A 169 16.50 40.98 10.63
N GLU A 170 17.62 40.41 10.23
CA GLU A 170 18.08 40.41 8.85
C GLU A 170 17.20 39.51 7.98
N LEU A 171 16.90 38.29 8.44
CA LEU A 171 16.00 37.36 7.74
C LEU A 171 14.58 37.90 7.60
N LYS A 172 14.00 38.52 8.64
CA LYS A 172 12.70 39.19 8.54
C LYS A 172 12.69 40.29 7.46
N ALA A 173 13.77 41.06 7.40
CA ALA A 173 13.90 42.14 6.42
C ALA A 173 14.09 41.61 4.98
N ASP A 174 14.88 40.55 4.82
CA ASP A 174 15.17 39.96 3.53
C ASP A 174 13.95 39.30 2.88
N TYR A 175 13.10 38.68 3.67
CA TYR A 175 11.87 38.04 3.18
C TYR A 175 10.63 38.93 3.31
N GLY A 176 10.73 40.09 3.99
CA GLY A 176 9.62 41.01 4.20
C GLY A 176 8.53 40.45 5.11
N PHE A 177 8.91 39.59 6.06
CA PHE A 177 8.00 38.94 7.00
C PHE A 177 7.85 39.74 8.31
N ASP A 178 6.72 39.57 8.98
CA ASP A 178 6.50 40.09 10.32
C ASP A 178 7.22 39.20 11.37
N ASP A 179 7.24 37.87 11.15
CA ASP A 179 8.00 36.87 11.91
C ASP A 179 9.14 36.29 11.06
N ALA A 180 10.12 35.61 11.66
CA ALA A 180 11.22 35.01 10.90
C ALA A 180 10.71 33.83 10.05
N PRO A 181 11.46 33.42 9.00
CA PRO A 181 11.16 32.21 8.27
C PRO A 181 11.15 30.97 9.17
N LEU A 182 10.45 29.94 8.71
CA LEU A 182 10.45 28.62 9.35
C LEU A 182 11.63 27.80 8.87
N CYS A 183 12.36 27.19 9.81
CA CYS A 183 13.53 26.32 9.56
C CYS A 183 13.28 24.89 10.06
N GLY A 184 13.90 23.92 9.38
CA GLY A 184 14.02 22.54 9.85
C GLY A 184 15.16 22.35 10.87
N GLU A 185 15.13 21.27 11.64
CA GLU A 185 16.05 20.99 12.75
C GLU A 185 17.50 20.68 12.32
N ASP A 186 17.78 20.33 11.07
CA ASP A 186 19.12 19.92 10.59
C ASP A 186 20.04 21.10 10.30
N ASN A 187 20.53 21.73 11.38
CA ASN A 187 21.44 22.87 11.34
C ASN A 187 22.89 22.53 11.75
N SER A 188 23.46 21.44 11.27
CA SER A 188 24.86 21.11 11.59
C SER A 188 25.92 21.93 10.88
N ALA A 189 25.57 22.86 9.98
CA ALA A 189 26.56 23.57 9.13
C ALA A 189 26.36 25.08 8.95
N GLY A 190 25.48 25.73 9.71
CA GLY A 190 25.27 27.19 9.57
C GLY A 190 24.53 27.60 8.28
N ASP A 191 24.08 26.67 7.52
CA ASP A 191 23.08 26.88 6.46
C ASP A 191 21.72 26.72 7.10
N TYR A 192 21.00 27.81 7.24
CA TYR A 192 19.64 27.79 7.78
C TYR A 192 18.78 27.01 6.79
N GLY A 193 18.39 25.79 7.15
CA GLY A 193 17.50 24.96 6.36
C GLY A 193 16.09 25.56 6.28
N ILE A 194 15.97 26.72 5.59
CA ILE A 194 14.70 27.43 5.42
C ILE A 194 13.74 26.50 4.69
N ILE A 195 12.58 26.28 5.33
CA ILE A 195 11.54 25.46 4.72
C ILE A 195 10.84 26.26 3.62
N LEU A 196 10.81 25.69 2.41
CA LEU A 196 10.22 26.29 1.24
C LEU A 196 8.89 25.62 0.85
N ASP A 197 7.97 26.43 0.35
CA ASP A 197 6.74 25.95 -0.26
C ASP A 197 6.97 25.38 -1.66
N GLN A 198 5.93 24.82 -2.28
CA GLN A 198 5.96 24.26 -3.65
C GLN A 198 6.34 25.25 -4.75
N PHE A 199 6.39 26.53 -4.46
CA PHE A 199 6.78 27.60 -5.39
C PHE A 199 8.20 28.11 -5.12
N GLY A 200 8.87 27.56 -4.11
CA GLY A 200 10.22 27.98 -3.69
C GLY A 200 10.23 29.23 -2.80
N ASN A 201 9.07 29.62 -2.24
CA ASN A 201 9.03 30.72 -1.29
C ASN A 201 9.26 30.23 0.13
N ALA A 202 10.00 31.01 0.92
CA ALA A 202 10.13 30.76 2.35
C ALA A 202 8.75 30.85 3.03
N ILE A 203 8.58 30.04 4.07
CA ILE A 203 7.34 30.02 4.88
C ILE A 203 7.61 30.83 6.13
N GLU A 204 6.75 31.82 6.42
CA GLU A 204 6.81 32.60 7.65
C GLU A 204 6.42 31.75 8.86
N SER A 205 7.15 31.86 9.95
CA SER A 205 6.78 31.21 11.21
C SER A 205 5.53 31.86 11.80
N ASN A 206 4.88 31.22 12.75
CA ASN A 206 3.68 31.74 13.41
C ASN A 206 3.71 31.39 14.90
N ASP A 207 3.88 32.37 15.73
CA ASP A 207 3.95 32.26 17.19
C ASP A 207 2.71 31.59 17.84
N ASN A 208 1.58 31.56 17.13
CA ASN A 208 0.38 30.88 17.61
C ASN A 208 0.43 29.36 17.38
N ILE A 209 1.38 28.86 16.61
CA ILE A 209 1.54 27.45 16.31
C ILE A 209 2.57 26.87 17.27
N ARG A 210 2.12 26.12 18.26
CA ARG A 210 3.01 25.48 19.24
C ARG A 210 3.81 24.32 18.68
N LYS A 211 3.24 23.61 17.70
CA LYS A 211 3.86 22.47 17.05
C LYS A 211 3.38 22.36 15.60
N TYR A 212 4.33 22.28 14.73
CA TYR A 212 4.08 21.99 13.33
C TYR A 212 3.89 20.49 13.12
N GLY A 213 3.16 20.14 12.11
CA GLY A 213 2.93 18.77 11.70
C GLY A 213 3.09 18.62 10.19
N LEU A 214 3.34 17.40 9.77
CA LEU A 214 3.49 17.04 8.38
C LEU A 214 2.39 16.03 7.99
N LEU A 215 1.72 16.30 6.87
CA LEU A 215 0.77 15.37 6.26
C LEU A 215 1.39 14.76 5.01
N ASN A 216 1.86 13.54 5.12
CA ASN A 216 2.44 12.79 4.01
C ASN A 216 1.35 12.07 3.22
N LYS A 217 1.24 12.37 1.95
CA LYS A 217 0.34 11.70 1.01
C LYS A 217 1.14 10.98 -0.05
N THR A 218 1.01 9.65 -0.11
CA THR A 218 1.64 8.88 -1.18
C THR A 218 0.61 8.20 -2.07
N PHE A 219 0.98 8.02 -3.30
CA PHE A 219 0.22 7.27 -4.28
C PHE A 219 1.15 6.31 -5.01
N THR A 220 0.80 5.03 -4.98
CA THR A 220 1.55 3.98 -5.67
C THR A 220 0.62 3.19 -6.58
N THR A 221 1.00 3.04 -7.83
CA THR A 221 0.35 2.10 -8.76
C THR A 221 1.39 1.11 -9.24
N THR A 222 1.12 -0.18 -9.05
CA THR A 222 1.97 -1.25 -9.57
C THR A 222 1.15 -2.13 -10.49
N THR A 223 1.61 -2.30 -11.72
CA THR A 223 1.07 -3.27 -12.67
C THR A 223 2.15 -4.32 -12.93
N THR A 224 1.79 -5.59 -12.74
CA THR A 224 2.69 -6.72 -12.98
C THR A 224 1.98 -7.71 -13.88
N MET A 225 2.65 -8.21 -14.89
CA MET A 225 2.16 -9.28 -15.75
C MET A 225 3.28 -10.24 -16.09
N GLY A 226 2.93 -11.48 -16.31
CA GLY A 226 3.89 -12.48 -16.71
C GLY A 226 3.23 -13.77 -17.15
N GLY A 227 4.06 -14.67 -17.66
CA GLY A 227 3.64 -15.98 -18.06
C GLY A 227 4.83 -16.90 -18.26
N ALA A 228 4.55 -18.18 -18.18
CA ALA A 228 5.52 -19.22 -18.45
C ALA A 228 4.89 -20.36 -19.24
N MET A 229 5.71 -21.02 -20.02
CA MET A 229 5.38 -22.26 -20.70
C MET A 229 6.49 -23.25 -20.52
N GLN A 230 6.14 -24.50 -20.21
CA GLN A 230 7.06 -25.62 -20.05
C GLN A 230 6.52 -26.83 -20.81
N TYR A 231 7.42 -27.52 -21.47
CA TYR A 231 7.16 -28.82 -22.08
C TYR A 231 7.97 -29.87 -21.35
N ASP A 232 7.31 -30.90 -20.87
CA ASP A 232 7.89 -32.10 -20.28
C ASP A 232 7.57 -33.28 -21.18
N ASN A 233 8.57 -34.13 -21.44
CA ASN A 233 8.38 -35.39 -22.15
C ASN A 233 9.18 -36.49 -21.49
N PHE A 234 8.60 -37.68 -21.47
CA PHE A 234 9.24 -38.91 -20.94
C PHE A 234 9.48 -39.90 -22.07
N PHE A 235 10.67 -40.43 -22.17
CA PHE A 235 11.05 -41.38 -23.17
C PHE A 235 12.05 -42.39 -22.62
N ASN A 236 12.07 -43.60 -23.18
CA ASN A 236 12.93 -44.67 -22.73
C ASN A 236 14.12 -44.88 -23.68
N ILE A 237 15.34 -44.92 -23.12
CA ILE A 237 16.56 -45.25 -23.81
C ILE A 237 17.25 -46.34 -22.99
N TYR A 238 17.55 -47.49 -23.59
CA TYR A 238 18.19 -48.64 -22.94
C TYR A 238 17.52 -49.05 -21.61
N ASP A 239 16.19 -49.22 -21.65
CA ASP A 239 15.35 -49.61 -20.49
C ASP A 239 15.39 -48.63 -19.31
N LYS A 240 15.87 -47.40 -19.53
CA LYS A 240 15.86 -46.33 -18.55
C LYS A 240 14.95 -45.22 -19.00
N THR A 241 14.07 -44.73 -18.10
CA THR A 241 13.21 -43.60 -18.34
C THR A 241 14.00 -42.30 -18.22
N HIS A 242 13.94 -41.47 -19.25
CA HIS A 242 14.51 -40.14 -19.28
C HIS A 242 13.39 -39.10 -19.30
N LYS A 243 13.61 -37.98 -18.62
CA LYS A 243 12.74 -36.81 -18.68
C LYS A 243 13.48 -35.70 -19.39
N LEU A 244 12.85 -35.13 -20.43
CA LEU A 244 13.27 -33.88 -21.05
C LEU A 244 12.32 -32.76 -20.60
N THR A 245 12.89 -31.69 -20.08
CA THR A 245 12.15 -30.50 -19.70
C THR A 245 12.70 -29.30 -20.48
N PHE A 246 11.83 -28.57 -21.14
CA PHE A 246 12.14 -27.32 -21.80
C PHE A 246 11.11 -26.26 -21.41
N GLY A 247 11.54 -25.05 -21.06
CA GLY A 247 10.63 -24.00 -20.64
C GLY A 247 11.14 -22.60 -20.88
N THR A 248 10.24 -21.66 -20.88
CA THR A 248 10.51 -20.22 -20.95
C THR A 248 9.53 -19.44 -20.09
N SER A 249 9.96 -18.31 -19.58
CA SER A 249 9.11 -17.39 -18.82
C SER A 249 9.41 -15.93 -19.17
N TYR A 250 8.43 -15.10 -18.99
CA TYR A 250 8.53 -13.64 -19.11
C TYR A 250 7.75 -12.98 -17.99
N ASP A 251 8.38 -12.02 -17.31
CA ASP A 251 7.77 -11.24 -16.25
C ASP A 251 8.11 -9.76 -16.43
N GLN A 252 7.11 -8.90 -16.23
CA GLN A 252 7.24 -7.46 -16.28
C GLN A 252 6.52 -6.81 -15.11
N ALA A 253 7.17 -5.86 -14.45
CA ALA A 253 6.57 -5.00 -13.44
C ALA A 253 6.80 -3.53 -13.79
N LYS A 254 5.76 -2.72 -13.61
CA LYS A 254 5.84 -1.25 -13.73
C LYS A 254 5.22 -0.64 -12.48
N THR A 255 6.02 0.18 -11.79
CA THR A 255 5.56 0.92 -10.62
C THR A 255 5.65 2.41 -10.90
N PHE A 256 4.59 3.13 -10.56
CA PHE A 256 4.55 4.58 -10.47
C PHE A 256 4.38 4.95 -9.00
N PHE A 257 5.21 5.86 -8.51
CA PHE A 257 5.15 6.38 -7.15
C PHE A 257 5.12 7.91 -7.19
N ARG A 258 4.30 8.48 -6.32
CA ARG A 258 4.25 9.92 -6.05
C ARG A 258 4.13 10.15 -4.56
N SER A 259 4.90 11.09 -4.04
CA SER A 259 4.81 11.57 -2.66
C SER A 259 4.58 13.07 -2.64
N GLN A 260 3.83 13.55 -1.65
CA GLN A 260 3.58 14.96 -1.37
C GLN A 260 3.56 15.11 0.15
N GLY A 261 4.24 16.14 0.67
CA GLY A 261 4.23 16.52 2.07
C GLY A 261 3.55 17.87 2.23
N PHE A 262 2.56 17.97 3.10
CA PHE A 262 1.86 19.24 3.39
C PHE A 262 2.18 19.68 4.81
N LEU A 263 2.64 20.91 4.95
CA LEU A 263 2.82 21.52 6.25
C LEU A 263 1.47 21.71 6.94
N GLY A 264 1.41 21.42 8.22
CA GLY A 264 0.22 21.54 9.03
C GLY A 264 0.52 21.96 10.46
N THR A 265 -0.49 22.04 11.26
CA THR A 265 -0.40 22.26 12.70
C THR A 265 -0.94 21.05 13.45
N LEU A 266 -0.22 20.60 14.48
CA LEU A 266 -0.63 19.53 15.37
C LEU A 266 -1.52 20.10 16.48
N THR A 267 -2.80 19.71 16.47
CA THR A 267 -3.78 20.15 17.46
C THR A 267 -3.64 19.40 18.80
N ASN A 268 -4.31 19.90 19.83
CA ASN A 268 -4.37 19.22 21.13
C ASN A 268 -5.07 17.85 21.05
N GLU A 269 -5.97 17.67 20.10
CA GLU A 269 -6.68 16.42 19.79
C GLU A 269 -5.79 15.45 18.98
N ARG A 270 -4.51 15.78 18.80
CA ARG A 270 -3.53 14.98 18.06
C ARG A 270 -3.80 14.87 16.55
N THR A 271 -4.61 15.78 16.03
CA THR A 271 -4.90 15.89 14.59
C THR A 271 -3.93 16.86 13.94
N VAL A 272 -3.32 16.50 12.84
CA VAL A 272 -2.57 17.41 11.98
C VAL A 272 -3.53 17.99 10.94
N THR A 273 -3.70 19.32 10.98
CA THR A 273 -4.51 20.09 10.02
C THR A 273 -3.60 20.85 9.07
N PRO A 274 -3.83 20.77 7.74
CA PRO A 274 -2.97 21.45 6.78
C PRO A 274 -3.03 22.97 6.97
N LEU A 275 -1.90 23.63 6.78
CA LEU A 275 -1.79 25.08 6.65
C LEU A 275 -2.02 25.50 5.20
N PHE A 276 -2.52 26.72 5.01
CA PHE A 276 -2.84 27.27 3.72
C PHE A 276 -2.11 28.62 3.55
N ASN A 277 -1.65 28.88 2.33
CA ASN A 277 -1.11 30.18 1.97
C ASN A 277 -2.23 31.23 1.84
N SER A 278 -1.85 32.47 1.55
CA SER A 278 -2.79 33.61 1.37
C SER A 278 -3.86 33.37 0.28
N ASP A 279 -3.58 32.51 -0.68
CA ASP A 279 -4.49 32.18 -1.79
C ASP A 279 -5.42 31.00 -1.45
N GLY A 280 -5.32 30.46 -0.23
CA GLY A 280 -6.13 29.31 0.23
C GLY A 280 -5.66 27.96 -0.35
N VAL A 281 -4.42 27.88 -0.81
CA VAL A 281 -3.80 26.64 -1.30
C VAL A 281 -3.03 25.98 -0.16
N PRO A 282 -3.17 24.66 0.06
CA PRO A 282 -2.34 23.97 1.07
C PRO A 282 -0.85 24.17 0.79
N ILE A 283 -0.07 24.42 1.82
CA ILE A 283 1.38 24.56 1.73
C ILE A 283 1.98 23.17 1.55
N GLU A 284 2.45 22.87 0.35
CA GLU A 284 3.20 21.64 0.03
C GLU A 284 4.68 21.93 0.20
N LEU A 285 5.38 21.09 0.96
CA LEU A 285 6.81 21.20 1.14
C LEU A 285 7.53 20.63 -0.08
N VAL A 286 8.55 21.34 -0.57
CA VAL A 286 9.46 20.76 -1.55
C VAL A 286 10.28 19.69 -0.81
N ALA A 287 10.18 18.43 -1.25
CA ALA A 287 11.08 17.40 -0.76
C ALA A 287 12.52 17.86 -1.10
N GLU A 288 13.38 17.96 -0.08
CA GLU A 288 14.80 18.11 -0.33
C GLU A 288 15.21 17.01 -1.31
N GLN A 289 15.71 17.43 -2.48
CA GLN A 289 16.41 16.50 -3.35
C GLN A 289 17.69 16.15 -2.60
N GLU A 290 17.78 14.94 -2.05
CA GLU A 290 19.06 14.39 -1.64
C GLU A 290 19.98 14.47 -2.87
N HIS A 291 20.87 15.45 -2.86
CA HIS A 291 22.02 15.47 -3.76
C HIS A 291 22.85 14.23 -3.41
N ASP A 292 22.72 13.18 -4.21
CA ASP A 292 23.75 12.18 -4.21
C ASP A 292 25.03 12.88 -4.70
N GLY A 293 26.09 12.86 -3.90
CA GLY A 293 27.32 13.58 -4.14
C GLY A 293 28.07 13.20 -5.43
N ASN A 294 27.39 12.67 -6.45
CA ASN A 294 27.92 12.20 -7.72
C ASN A 294 27.48 13.02 -8.95
N GLY A 295 26.67 14.07 -8.79
CA GLY A 295 26.42 15.05 -9.86
C GLY A 295 25.66 14.50 -11.09
N ASN A 296 24.94 13.42 -10.96
CA ASN A 296 24.04 12.92 -11.99
C ASN A 296 22.60 13.16 -11.53
N ASP A 297 22.01 14.26 -11.95
CA ASP A 297 20.57 14.45 -11.91
C ASP A 297 19.89 13.48 -12.90
N PRO A 298 18.70 12.93 -12.56
CA PRO A 298 17.95 12.04 -13.42
C PRO A 298 17.39 12.69 -14.68
#